data_a829281e39fc7e31dd5cbc90313c7ee2
#
_entry.id   a829281e39fc7e31dd5cbc90313c7ee2
#
_cell.length_a   1.000
_cell.length_b   1.000
_cell.length_c   1.000
_cell.angle_alpha   90.00
_cell.angle_beta   90.00
_cell.angle_gamma   90.00
#
_symmetry.space_group_name_H-M   'P 1'
#
loop_
_entity.id
_entity.type
_entity.pdbx_description
1 polymer ?
#
loop_
_entity_poly.entity_id
_entity_poly.type
_entity_poly.pdbx_seq_one_letter_code
_entity_poly.pdbx_strand_id
1 'polypeptide(L)'
;MQTQVERALELKNIAVVGLSKDPAKAAHSVPRYLQHHGYRVYPVNPFGGTELLGEKVYHKTSEVEGPVDLVVVFRPSAEVVPVVEDALQREDIKGVWLQEGITSPEAEELARERGLVFVQDKCMFKEHRRLVR
;
A
#
# COMPACT_ATOMS: atom_id res chain seq x y z
N MET A 1 -13.97 -16.90 10.21
CA MET A 1 -14.01 -15.43 10.09
C MET A 1 -12.63 -14.92 9.65
N GLN A 2 -12.63 -14.06 8.67
CA GLN A 2 -11.36 -13.50 8.16
C GLN A 2 -10.82 -12.40 9.07
N THR A 3 -9.49 -12.38 9.23
CA THR A 3 -8.79 -11.30 9.92
C THR A 3 -8.68 -10.09 9.00
N GLN A 4 -8.28 -8.93 9.54
CA GLN A 4 -8.00 -7.74 8.74
C GLN A 4 -6.88 -8.02 7.73
N VAL A 5 -5.85 -8.77 8.14
CA VAL A 5 -4.75 -9.15 7.25
C VAL A 5 -5.26 -9.97 6.06
N GLU A 6 -6.07 -10.98 6.34
CA GLU A 6 -6.61 -11.84 5.26
C GLU A 6 -7.48 -11.04 4.29
N ARG A 7 -8.32 -10.15 4.82
CA ARG A 7 -9.17 -9.31 4.00
C ARG A 7 -8.36 -8.36 3.13
N ALA A 8 -7.31 -7.76 3.70
CA ALA A 8 -6.44 -6.85 2.96
C ALA A 8 -5.70 -7.58 1.82
N LEU A 9 -5.27 -8.82 2.06
CA LEU A 9 -4.55 -9.60 1.05
C LEU A 9 -5.42 -9.95 -0.16
N GLU A 10 -6.73 -9.84 -0.05
CA GLU A 10 -7.64 -10.09 -1.18
C GLU A 10 -7.79 -8.86 -2.08
N LEU A 11 -7.31 -7.70 -1.65
CA LEU A 11 -7.39 -6.46 -2.41
C LEU A 11 -6.21 -6.41 -3.37
N LYS A 12 -6.48 -6.58 -4.66
CA LYS A 12 -5.43 -6.84 -5.65
C LYS A 12 -4.91 -5.64 -6.42
N ASN A 13 -5.63 -4.51 -6.38
CA ASN A 13 -5.17 -3.27 -7.02
C ASN A 13 -4.56 -2.40 -5.94
N ILE A 14 -3.23 -2.35 -5.89
CA ILE A 14 -2.53 -1.69 -4.79
C ILE A 14 -1.72 -0.49 -5.25
N ALA A 15 -1.86 0.62 -4.55
CA ALA A 15 -0.99 1.78 -4.70
C ALA A 15 0.09 1.63 -3.62
N VAL A 16 1.35 1.58 -4.05
CA VAL A 16 2.49 1.43 -3.15
C VAL A 16 3.20 2.76 -3.02
N VAL A 17 3.01 3.42 -1.88
CA VAL A 17 3.58 4.75 -1.62
C VAL A 17 4.96 4.60 -1.02
N GLY A 18 5.95 5.16 -1.70
CA GLY A 18 7.34 5.04 -1.29
C GLY A 18 8.06 3.87 -1.95
N LEU A 19 7.52 3.32 -3.05
CA LEU A 19 8.17 2.25 -3.79
C LEU A 19 9.56 2.71 -4.21
N SER A 20 10.58 1.90 -3.91
CA SER A 20 11.98 2.24 -4.15
C SER A 20 12.49 1.63 -5.45
N LYS A 21 13.41 2.34 -6.10
CA LYS A 21 14.12 1.80 -7.26
C LYS A 21 15.24 0.84 -6.86
N ASP A 22 15.60 0.80 -5.58
CA ASP A 22 16.71 -0.03 -5.07
C ASP A 22 16.22 -1.45 -4.77
N PRO A 23 16.68 -2.47 -5.55
CA PRO A 23 16.23 -3.85 -5.35
C PRO A 23 16.61 -4.44 -3.99
N ALA A 24 17.57 -3.84 -3.29
CA ALA A 24 18.01 -4.32 -1.97
C ALA A 24 17.03 -3.92 -0.87
N LYS A 25 16.13 -2.98 -1.14
CA LYS A 25 15.18 -2.50 -0.13
C LYS A 25 13.86 -3.24 -0.19
N ALA A 26 13.24 -3.44 0.98
CA ALA A 26 11.91 -4.04 1.07
C ALA A 26 10.88 -3.24 0.27
N ALA A 27 11.04 -1.92 0.22
CA ALA A 27 10.17 -1.03 -0.55
C ALA A 27 10.23 -1.27 -2.07
N HIS A 28 11.12 -2.13 -2.52
CA HIS A 28 11.19 -2.59 -3.90
C HIS A 28 10.84 -4.08 -4.00
N SER A 29 11.48 -4.90 -3.17
CA SER A 29 11.33 -6.37 -3.27
C SER A 29 9.93 -6.84 -2.90
N VAL A 30 9.28 -6.22 -1.93
CA VAL A 30 7.93 -6.60 -1.53
C VAL A 30 6.90 -6.29 -2.64
N PRO A 31 6.84 -5.08 -3.19
CA PRO A 31 5.93 -4.80 -4.31
C PRO A 31 6.21 -5.69 -5.52
N ARG A 32 7.47 -5.97 -5.83
CA ARG A 32 7.84 -6.85 -6.94
C ARG A 32 7.31 -8.26 -6.74
N TYR A 33 7.45 -8.79 -5.53
CA TYR A 33 6.89 -10.10 -5.17
C TYR A 33 5.37 -10.11 -5.39
N LEU A 34 4.68 -9.08 -4.91
CA LEU A 34 3.23 -9.00 -5.05
C LEU A 34 2.81 -8.92 -6.51
N GLN A 35 3.54 -8.15 -7.32
CA GLN A 35 3.28 -8.05 -8.75
C GLN A 35 3.36 -9.42 -9.41
N HIS A 36 4.33 -10.24 -9.02
CA HIS A 36 4.51 -11.60 -9.55
C HIS A 36 3.46 -12.58 -9.02
N HIS A 37 2.65 -12.16 -8.06
CA HIS A 37 1.61 -13.00 -7.46
C HIS A 37 0.20 -12.46 -7.72
N GLY A 38 0.02 -11.76 -8.84
CA GLY A 38 -1.30 -11.36 -9.30
C GLY A 38 -1.82 -10.02 -8.82
N TYR A 39 -0.96 -9.22 -8.14
CA TYR A 39 -1.35 -7.88 -7.73
C TYR A 39 -1.05 -6.87 -8.83
N ARG A 40 -1.97 -5.94 -9.05
CA ARG A 40 -1.72 -4.77 -9.88
C ARG A 40 -1.05 -3.73 -9.00
N VAL A 41 0.20 -3.40 -9.30
CA VAL A 41 0.98 -2.47 -8.49
C VAL A 41 1.07 -1.11 -9.20
N TYR A 42 0.62 -0.07 -8.51
CA TYR A 42 0.78 1.32 -8.97
C TYR A 42 1.86 1.96 -8.11
N PRO A 43 3.05 2.24 -8.67
CA PRO A 43 4.09 2.93 -7.92
C PRO A 43 3.69 4.38 -7.63
N VAL A 44 3.79 4.79 -6.37
CA VAL A 44 3.53 6.16 -5.96
C VAL A 44 4.77 6.68 -5.22
N ASN A 45 5.37 7.74 -5.74
CA ASN A 45 6.57 8.30 -5.13
C ASN A 45 6.55 9.82 -5.32
N PRO A 46 6.43 10.60 -4.22
CA PRO A 46 6.37 12.06 -4.32
C PRO A 46 7.69 12.69 -4.75
N PHE A 47 8.79 11.94 -4.71
CA PHE A 47 10.11 12.44 -5.06
C PHE A 47 10.48 12.17 -6.53
N GLY A 48 9.54 11.66 -7.32
CA GLY A 48 9.72 11.56 -8.76
C GLY A 48 9.99 10.17 -9.27
N GLY A 49 10.52 10.12 -10.49
CA GLY A 49 10.66 8.89 -11.23
C GLY A 49 9.58 8.83 -12.30
N THR A 50 9.84 8.07 -13.37
CA THR A 50 8.90 7.93 -14.46
C THR A 50 8.33 6.52 -14.54
N GLU A 51 9.14 5.53 -14.19
CA GLU A 51 8.75 4.14 -14.29
C GLU A 51 9.44 3.30 -13.21
N LEU A 52 8.68 2.41 -12.57
CA LEU A 52 9.19 1.45 -11.60
C LEU A 52 8.42 0.14 -11.81
N LEU A 53 9.13 -0.99 -11.82
CA LEU A 53 8.54 -2.31 -12.03
C LEU A 53 7.73 -2.39 -13.34
N GLY A 54 8.15 -1.63 -14.35
CA GLY A 54 7.47 -1.60 -15.63
C GLY A 54 6.18 -0.80 -15.64
N GLU A 55 5.90 -0.04 -14.58
CA GLU A 55 4.66 0.73 -14.43
C GLU A 55 4.96 2.22 -14.27
N LYS A 56 4.03 3.05 -14.74
CA LYS A 56 4.13 4.51 -14.58
C LYS A 56 4.15 4.88 -13.10
N VAL A 57 5.02 5.83 -12.74
CA VAL A 57 5.09 6.37 -11.38
C VAL A 57 4.16 7.57 -11.26
N TYR A 58 3.33 7.57 -10.21
CA TYR A 58 2.48 8.70 -9.85
C TYR A 58 3.06 9.40 -8.64
N HIS A 59 2.80 10.69 -8.48
CA HIS A 59 3.28 11.43 -7.32
C HIS A 59 2.37 11.27 -6.11
N LYS A 60 1.07 11.04 -6.34
CA LYS A 60 0.06 10.88 -5.30
C LYS A 60 -0.89 9.75 -5.65
N THR A 61 -1.40 9.06 -4.65
CA THR A 61 -2.38 8.00 -4.85
C THR A 61 -3.65 8.54 -5.52
N SER A 62 -4.07 9.75 -5.16
CA SER A 62 -5.25 10.37 -5.74
C SER A 62 -5.15 10.58 -7.25
N GLU A 63 -3.94 10.60 -7.79
CA GLU A 63 -3.70 10.81 -9.23
C GLU A 63 -3.70 9.52 -10.05
N VAL A 64 -3.74 8.36 -9.42
CA VAL A 64 -3.70 7.09 -10.14
C VAL A 64 -4.93 6.94 -11.02
N GLU A 65 -4.69 6.62 -12.30
CA GLU A 65 -5.77 6.59 -13.30
C GLU A 65 -6.56 5.29 -13.33
N GLY A 66 -6.06 4.24 -12.70
CA GLY A 66 -6.76 2.95 -12.61
C GLY A 66 -7.44 2.74 -11.27
N PRO A 67 -8.09 1.59 -11.08
CA PRO A 67 -8.72 1.27 -9.79
C PRO A 67 -7.69 1.01 -8.72
N VAL A 68 -7.93 1.48 -7.50
CA VAL A 68 -7.07 1.21 -6.35
C VAL A 68 -7.94 0.73 -5.20
N ASP A 69 -7.64 -0.46 -4.69
CA ASP A 69 -8.38 -1.06 -3.57
C ASP A 69 -7.65 -0.86 -2.25
N LEU A 70 -6.32 -0.92 -2.27
CA LEU A 70 -5.49 -0.91 -1.08
C LEU A 70 -4.33 0.06 -1.24
N VAL A 71 -4.05 0.83 -0.21
CA VAL A 71 -2.88 1.70 -0.15
C VAL A 71 -1.85 1.03 0.74
N VAL A 72 -0.66 0.74 0.20
CA VAL A 72 0.45 0.12 0.93
C VAL A 72 1.52 1.19 1.15
N VAL A 73 1.87 1.46 2.41
CA VAL A 73 2.73 2.58 2.77
C VAL A 73 4.10 2.13 3.25
N PHE A 74 5.14 2.61 2.56
CA PHE A 74 6.55 2.42 2.88
C PHE A 74 7.22 3.74 3.32
N ARG A 75 6.43 4.69 3.81
CA ARG A 75 6.97 5.97 4.31
C ARG A 75 7.05 5.96 5.83
N PRO A 76 7.94 6.77 6.42
CA PRO A 76 8.05 6.84 7.89
C PRO A 76 6.71 7.16 8.56
N SER A 77 6.53 6.67 9.78
CA SER A 77 5.27 6.84 10.54
C SER A 77 4.79 8.29 10.56
N ALA A 78 5.70 9.25 10.67
CA ALA A 78 5.36 10.67 10.73
C ALA A 78 4.72 11.20 9.43
N GLU A 79 4.87 10.47 8.30
CA GLU A 79 4.35 10.90 7.00
C GLU A 79 3.06 10.15 6.61
N VAL A 80 2.60 9.22 7.44
CA VAL A 80 1.48 8.34 7.08
C VAL A 80 0.16 9.10 6.92
N VAL A 81 -0.15 10.00 7.85
CA VAL A 81 -1.46 10.68 7.84
C VAL A 81 -1.71 11.44 6.53
N PRO A 82 -0.78 12.29 6.04
CA PRO A 82 -1.00 12.97 4.75
C PRO A 82 -1.17 11.99 3.58
N VAL A 83 -0.44 10.87 3.61
CA VAL A 83 -0.53 9.85 2.56
C VAL A 83 -1.93 9.22 2.57
N VAL A 84 -2.44 8.89 3.73
CA VAL A 84 -3.77 8.30 3.86
C VAL A 84 -4.85 9.31 3.48
N GLU A 85 -4.72 10.56 3.93
CA GLU A 85 -5.68 11.61 3.59
C GLU A 85 -5.76 11.83 2.08
N ASP A 86 -4.61 11.82 1.40
CA ASP A 86 -4.58 11.92 -0.05
C ASP A 86 -5.33 10.74 -0.70
N ALA A 87 -5.03 9.53 -0.25
CA ALA A 87 -5.67 8.33 -0.79
C ALA A 87 -7.19 8.36 -0.58
N LEU A 88 -7.64 8.89 0.55
CA LEU A 88 -9.06 8.94 0.88
C LEU A 88 -9.85 9.99 0.09
N GLN A 89 -9.20 10.77 -0.75
CA GLN A 89 -9.89 11.60 -1.73
C GLN A 89 -10.54 10.73 -2.81
N ARG A 90 -10.08 9.49 -2.94
CA ARG A 90 -10.69 8.52 -3.85
C ARG A 90 -11.84 7.81 -3.14
N GLU A 91 -12.79 7.34 -3.94
CA GLU A 91 -13.97 6.64 -3.41
C GLU A 91 -13.81 5.12 -3.47
N ASP A 92 -12.78 4.61 -4.16
CA ASP A 92 -12.57 3.17 -4.37
C ASP A 92 -11.67 2.50 -3.35
N ILE A 93 -11.05 3.25 -2.43
CA ILE A 93 -10.15 2.67 -1.43
C ILE A 93 -10.94 1.82 -0.43
N LYS A 94 -10.50 0.59 -0.23
CA LYS A 94 -11.13 -0.38 0.69
C LYS A 94 -10.24 -0.73 1.87
N GLY A 95 -8.96 -0.39 1.80
CA GLY A 95 -8.04 -0.70 2.88
C GLY A 95 -6.75 0.09 2.84
N VAL A 96 -6.07 0.07 3.99
CA VAL A 96 -4.76 0.71 4.18
C VAL A 96 -3.84 -0.30 4.86
N TRP A 97 -2.63 -0.42 4.35
CA TRP A 97 -1.61 -1.31 4.91
C TRP A 97 -0.33 -0.53 5.18
N LEU A 98 0.05 -0.44 6.45
CA LEU A 98 1.31 0.16 6.86
C LEU A 98 2.33 -0.97 7.04
N GLN A 99 3.44 -0.87 6.32
CA GLN A 99 4.48 -1.89 6.30
C GLN A 99 5.17 -2.04 7.66
N GLU A 100 5.92 -3.12 7.81
CA GLU A 100 6.65 -3.44 9.04
C GLU A 100 7.44 -2.24 9.56
N GLY A 101 7.29 -1.93 10.84
CA GLY A 101 7.95 -0.79 11.47
C GLY A 101 7.20 0.53 11.35
N ILE A 102 6.07 0.55 10.66
CA ILE A 102 5.30 1.77 10.42
C ILE A 102 3.95 1.67 11.13
N THR A 103 3.67 2.63 12.02
CA THR A 103 2.41 2.68 12.77
C THR A 103 1.87 4.09 12.78
N SER A 104 0.53 4.21 12.88
CA SER A 104 -0.13 5.50 12.98
C SER A 104 -1.51 5.33 13.61
N PRO A 105 -1.68 5.68 14.88
CA PRO A 105 -3.00 5.66 15.53
C PRO A 105 -4.01 6.57 14.82
N GLU A 106 -3.55 7.71 14.30
CA GLU A 106 -4.42 8.64 13.59
C GLU A 106 -4.92 8.06 12.27
N ALA A 107 -4.03 7.38 11.52
CA ALA A 107 -4.43 6.73 10.28
C ALA A 107 -5.41 5.58 10.54
N GLU A 108 -5.20 4.85 11.64
CA GLU A 108 -6.11 3.79 12.05
C GLU A 108 -7.51 4.35 12.28
N GLU A 109 -7.59 5.49 12.98
CA GLU A 109 -8.86 6.14 13.24
C GLU A 109 -9.54 6.62 11.95
N LEU A 110 -8.78 7.23 11.04
CA LEU A 110 -9.32 7.65 9.74
C LEU A 110 -9.89 6.46 8.96
N ALA A 111 -9.19 5.35 8.96
CA ALA A 111 -9.65 4.14 8.28
C ALA A 111 -10.90 3.57 8.94
N ARG A 112 -10.92 3.54 10.28
CA ARG A 112 -12.05 3.04 11.04
C ARG A 112 -13.32 3.85 10.78
N GLU A 113 -13.19 5.17 10.73
CA GLU A 113 -14.33 6.07 10.46
C GLU A 113 -14.97 5.80 9.10
N ARG A 114 -14.19 5.30 8.16
CA ARG A 114 -14.66 4.99 6.81
C ARG A 114 -15.00 3.51 6.62
N GLY A 115 -14.88 2.71 7.66
CA GLY A 115 -15.14 1.27 7.57
C GLY A 115 -14.14 0.51 6.72
N LEU A 116 -12.91 1.01 6.61
CA LEU A 116 -11.86 0.39 5.80
C LEU A 116 -11.12 -0.71 6.56
N VAL A 117 -10.60 -1.66 5.82
CA VAL A 117 -9.64 -2.64 6.35
C VAL A 117 -8.37 -1.89 6.71
N PHE A 118 -7.79 -2.19 7.87
CA PHE A 118 -6.56 -1.53 8.30
C PHE A 118 -5.58 -2.53 8.88
N VAL A 119 -4.34 -2.50 8.40
CA VAL A 119 -3.24 -3.33 8.90
C VAL A 119 -2.05 -2.40 9.13
N GLN A 120 -1.31 -2.58 10.21
CA GLN A 120 -0.10 -1.81 10.46
C GLN A 120 0.99 -2.68 11.05
N ASP A 121 2.25 -2.26 10.87
CA ASP A 121 3.44 -2.93 11.41
C ASP A 121 3.53 -4.39 11.00
N LYS A 122 3.22 -4.66 9.72
CA LYS A 122 3.34 -6.01 9.17
C LYS A 122 3.88 -5.96 7.75
N CYS A 123 4.73 -6.92 7.41
CA CYS A 123 5.29 -7.04 6.06
C CYS A 123 4.32 -7.82 5.18
N MET A 124 3.83 -7.17 4.13
CA MET A 124 2.84 -7.77 3.24
C MET A 124 3.39 -9.03 2.53
N PHE A 125 4.68 -9.05 2.21
CA PHE A 125 5.33 -10.24 1.65
C PHE A 125 5.26 -11.40 2.63
N LYS A 126 5.62 -11.17 3.90
CA LYS A 126 5.63 -12.23 4.91
C LYS A 126 4.23 -12.76 5.17
N GLU A 127 3.25 -11.87 5.24
CA GLU A 127 1.87 -12.27 5.49
C GLU A 127 1.28 -13.02 4.30
N HIS A 128 1.55 -12.56 3.08
CA HIS A 128 1.09 -13.25 1.88
C HIS A 128 1.68 -14.65 1.81
N ARG A 129 2.99 -14.76 2.01
CA ARG A 129 3.70 -16.04 1.96
C ARG A 129 3.17 -17.02 3.01
N ARG A 130 2.77 -16.53 4.18
CA ARG A 130 2.27 -17.34 5.28
C ARG A 130 0.83 -17.81 5.04
N LEU A 131 -0.01 -16.94 4.50
CA LEU A 131 -1.46 -17.15 4.45
C LEU A 131 -1.99 -17.55 3.06
N VAL A 132 -1.30 -17.17 2.00
CA VAL A 132 -1.74 -17.45 0.63
C VAL A 132 -0.76 -18.44 0.00
N ARG A 133 -1.28 -19.56 -0.48
CA ARG A 133 -0.46 -20.62 -1.06
C ARG A 133 -0.97 -21.06 -2.41
#